data_1e115692b0502e5808a1fe8cce2c80da
#
_entry.id   1e115692b0502e5808a1fe8cce2c80da
#
_cell.length_a   1.000
_cell.length_b   1.000
_cell.length_c   1.000
_cell.angle_alpha   90.00
_cell.angle_beta   90.00
_cell.angle_gamma   90.00
#
_symmetry.space_group_name_H-M   'P 1'
#
loop_
_entity.id
_entity.type
_entity.pdbx_description
1 polymer ?
#
loop_
_entity_poly.entity_id
_entity_poly.type
_entity_poly.pdbx_seq_one_letter_code
_entity_poly.pdbx_strand_id
1 'polypeptide(L)'
;MSIESVRAFFAEKAPDISVIESPVNSATVVLAAEAYGVEPARIAKTLSLRIGERIVLIVAAGTSRMDNKKVKALFGGKPKMLGLDEVAEITGHEVGGVCPFGLKTPLPIYCDVSLKAFDEVVPAAGSTHSAVRIAPSRLAELVNAEWVDVC
;
A
#
# COMPACT_ATOMS: atom_id res chain seq x y z
N MET A 1 -16.30 7.29 0.63
CA MET A 1 -15.75 6.39 -0.40
C MET A 1 -14.23 6.45 -0.38
N SER A 2 -13.59 5.38 -0.74
CA SER A 2 -12.16 5.26 -0.52
C SER A 2 -11.29 6.21 -1.34
N ILE A 3 -11.61 6.44 -2.61
CA ILE A 3 -10.84 7.39 -3.42
C ILE A 3 -10.97 8.83 -2.89
N GLU A 4 -12.14 9.20 -2.42
CA GLU A 4 -12.35 10.52 -1.83
C GLU A 4 -11.55 10.70 -0.54
N SER A 5 -11.44 9.66 0.30
CA SER A 5 -10.63 9.74 1.51
C SER A 5 -9.15 9.88 1.20
N VAL A 6 -8.68 9.23 0.13
CA VAL A 6 -7.30 9.38 -0.35
C VAL A 6 -7.06 10.79 -0.90
N ARG A 7 -7.99 11.32 -1.70
CA ARG A 7 -7.89 12.69 -2.21
C ARG A 7 -7.84 13.71 -1.08
N ALA A 8 -8.68 13.53 -0.06
CA ALA A 8 -8.71 14.40 1.12
C ALA A 8 -7.39 14.31 1.90
N PHE A 9 -6.84 13.11 2.03
CA PHE A 9 -5.56 12.89 2.68
C PHE A 9 -4.44 13.70 2.01
N PHE A 10 -4.33 13.58 0.68
CA PHE A 10 -3.27 14.30 -0.05
C PHE A 10 -3.52 15.80 -0.11
N ALA A 11 -4.77 16.23 -0.21
CA ALA A 11 -5.10 17.67 -0.19
C ALA A 11 -4.63 18.33 1.11
N GLU A 12 -4.71 17.61 2.22
CA GLU A 12 -4.28 18.10 3.53
C GLU A 12 -2.78 17.95 3.74
N LYS A 13 -2.21 16.76 3.44
CA LYS A 13 -0.85 16.38 3.81
C LYS A 13 0.20 16.67 2.73
N ALA A 14 -0.17 16.59 1.47
CA ALA A 14 0.76 16.71 0.35
C ALA A 14 0.01 17.20 -0.91
N PRO A 15 -0.44 18.47 -0.93
CA PRO A 15 -1.25 18.98 -2.05
C PRO A 15 -0.54 19.01 -3.39
N ASP A 16 0.78 18.85 -3.42
CA ASP A 16 1.57 18.73 -4.64
C ASP A 16 1.47 17.35 -5.30
N ILE A 17 0.94 16.34 -4.60
CA ILE A 17 0.74 15.01 -5.14
C ILE A 17 -0.71 14.85 -5.56
N SER A 18 -0.93 14.53 -6.85
CA SER A 18 -2.27 14.32 -7.40
C SER A 18 -2.62 12.86 -7.49
N VAL A 19 -3.87 12.52 -7.16
CA VAL A 19 -4.42 11.20 -7.44
C VAL A 19 -4.68 11.09 -8.92
N ILE A 20 -4.12 10.05 -9.56
CA ILE A 20 -4.26 9.79 -10.99
C ILE A 20 -5.33 8.72 -11.17
N GLU A 21 -6.32 9.00 -12.03
CA GLU A 21 -7.32 8.01 -12.40
C GLU A 21 -6.99 7.45 -13.78
N SER A 22 -7.25 6.15 -13.96
CA SER A 22 -7.04 5.47 -15.24
C SER A 22 -8.35 4.81 -15.67
N PRO A 23 -8.67 4.81 -16.99
CA PRO A 23 -9.82 4.05 -17.49
C PRO A 23 -9.57 2.53 -17.43
N VAL A 24 -8.32 2.11 -17.25
CA VAL A 24 -7.91 0.71 -17.21
C VAL A 24 -7.86 0.24 -15.76
N ASN A 25 -8.36 -0.98 -15.51
CA ASN A 25 -8.31 -1.61 -14.19
C ASN A 25 -6.86 -1.81 -13.74
N SER A 26 -6.55 -1.42 -12.51
CA SER A 26 -5.22 -1.51 -11.91
C SER A 26 -5.24 -2.30 -10.58
N ALA A 27 -6.15 -3.27 -10.47
CA ALA A 27 -6.35 -4.03 -9.23
C ALA A 27 -5.22 -4.99 -8.88
N THR A 28 -4.37 -5.37 -9.82
CA THR A 28 -3.21 -6.23 -9.58
C THR A 28 -1.93 -5.49 -9.94
N VAL A 29 -0.80 -6.02 -9.46
CA VAL A 29 0.52 -5.45 -9.79
C VAL A 29 0.73 -5.36 -11.30
N VAL A 30 0.43 -6.43 -12.03
CA VAL A 30 0.61 -6.47 -13.49
C VAL A 30 -0.29 -5.46 -14.19
N LEU A 31 -1.57 -5.43 -13.82
CA LEU A 31 -2.53 -4.48 -14.40
C LEU A 31 -2.14 -3.03 -14.08
N ALA A 32 -1.72 -2.76 -12.86
CA ALA A 32 -1.29 -1.42 -12.46
C ALA A 32 -0.04 -0.98 -13.24
N ALA A 33 0.92 -1.88 -13.40
CA ALA A 33 2.14 -1.59 -14.16
C ALA A 33 1.80 -1.20 -15.61
N GLU A 34 0.89 -1.93 -16.24
CA GLU A 34 0.42 -1.62 -17.60
C GLU A 34 -0.35 -0.29 -17.64
N ALA A 35 -1.27 -0.08 -16.69
CA ALA A 35 -2.11 1.11 -16.65
C ALA A 35 -1.30 2.40 -16.51
N TYR A 36 -0.23 2.37 -15.72
CA TYR A 36 0.56 3.56 -15.41
C TYR A 36 1.92 3.61 -16.13
N GLY A 37 2.20 2.64 -16.99
CA GLY A 37 3.38 2.66 -17.82
C GLY A 37 4.69 2.51 -17.06
N VAL A 38 4.71 1.68 -16.02
CA VAL A 38 5.89 1.42 -15.20
C VAL A 38 6.17 -0.08 -15.13
N GLU A 39 7.40 -0.44 -14.76
CA GLU A 39 7.72 -1.84 -14.50
C GLU A 39 7.00 -2.34 -13.24
N PRO A 40 6.65 -3.64 -13.17
CA PRO A 40 5.91 -4.18 -12.02
C PRO A 40 6.57 -3.93 -10.65
N ALA A 41 7.90 -3.93 -10.61
CA ALA A 41 8.64 -3.70 -9.37
C ALA A 41 8.40 -2.31 -8.77
N ARG A 42 8.03 -1.32 -9.60
CA ARG A 42 7.74 0.05 -9.12
C ARG A 42 6.35 0.21 -8.52
N ILE A 43 5.49 -0.77 -8.69
CA ILE A 43 4.19 -0.75 -8.02
C ILE A 43 4.43 -0.99 -6.54
N ALA A 44 3.87 -0.13 -5.70
CA ALA A 44 3.94 -0.28 -4.26
C ALA A 44 2.66 -0.98 -3.78
N LYS A 45 2.74 -2.28 -3.58
CA LYS A 45 1.58 -3.06 -3.12
C LYS A 45 1.45 -2.97 -1.61
N THR A 46 0.22 -2.90 -1.13
CA THR A 46 -0.08 -2.86 0.30
C THR A 46 -0.71 -4.18 0.73
N LEU A 47 -0.06 -4.85 1.66
CA LEU A 47 -0.52 -6.13 2.20
C LEU A 47 -1.19 -5.88 3.54
N SER A 48 -2.41 -6.38 3.71
CA SER A 48 -3.18 -6.27 4.95
C SER A 48 -3.06 -7.58 5.71
N LEU A 49 -2.40 -7.56 6.85
CA LEU A 49 -2.03 -8.76 7.59
C LEU A 49 -2.57 -8.75 9.02
N ARG A 50 -3.00 -9.91 9.45
CA ARG A 50 -3.26 -10.18 10.87
C ARG A 50 -2.08 -10.98 11.43
N ILE A 51 -1.50 -10.49 12.51
CA ILE A 51 -0.38 -11.15 13.20
C ILE A 51 -0.77 -11.23 14.67
N GLY A 52 -1.18 -12.42 15.11
CA GLY A 52 -1.83 -12.58 16.42
C GLY A 52 -3.14 -11.82 16.45
N GLU A 53 -3.27 -10.87 17.36
CA GLU A 53 -4.46 -10.01 17.46
C GLU A 53 -4.27 -8.66 16.77
N ARG A 54 -3.09 -8.40 16.21
CA ARG A 54 -2.77 -7.13 15.57
C ARG A 54 -3.04 -7.18 14.08
N ILE A 55 -3.54 -6.06 13.55
CA ILE A 55 -3.70 -5.87 12.12
C ILE A 55 -2.72 -4.78 11.70
N VAL A 56 -1.91 -5.08 10.68
CA VAL A 56 -0.90 -4.15 10.17
C VAL A 56 -0.96 -4.08 8.66
N LEU A 57 -0.47 -2.97 8.10
CA LEU A 57 -0.27 -2.83 6.66
C LEU A 57 1.23 -2.84 6.38
N ILE A 58 1.63 -3.60 5.36
CA ILE A 58 3.01 -3.61 4.87
C ILE A 58 3.01 -3.22 3.41
N VAL A 59 3.75 -2.17 3.08
CA VAL A 59 3.91 -1.70 1.70
C VAL A 59 5.24 -2.22 1.18
N ALA A 60 5.21 -2.90 0.04
CA ALA A 60 6.39 -3.54 -0.55
C ALA A 60 6.42 -3.35 -2.07
N ALA A 61 7.59 -3.51 -2.67
CA ALA A 61 7.73 -3.47 -4.13
C ALA A 61 6.91 -4.59 -4.78
N GLY A 62 6.33 -4.29 -5.94
CA GLY A 62 5.36 -5.19 -6.59
C GLY A 62 5.86 -6.59 -6.87
N THR A 63 7.14 -6.76 -7.18
CA THR A 63 7.74 -8.07 -7.48
C THR A 63 8.37 -8.75 -6.27
N SER A 64 8.42 -8.08 -5.13
CA SER A 64 8.97 -8.66 -3.90
C SER A 64 7.98 -9.61 -3.26
N ARG A 65 8.48 -10.65 -2.63
CA ARG A 65 7.67 -11.62 -1.90
C ARG A 65 7.96 -11.53 -0.42
N MET A 66 6.92 -11.50 0.38
CA MET A 66 7.06 -11.50 1.83
C MET A 66 7.65 -12.83 2.31
N ASP A 67 8.67 -12.76 3.15
CA ASP A 67 9.30 -13.92 3.77
C ASP A 67 8.66 -14.12 5.15
N ASN A 68 7.91 -15.20 5.30
CA ASN A 68 7.19 -15.48 6.53
C ASN A 68 8.11 -15.66 7.75
N LYS A 69 9.32 -16.14 7.53
CA LYS A 69 10.30 -16.27 8.61
C LYS A 69 10.76 -14.92 9.13
N LYS A 70 11.00 -13.97 8.22
CA LYS A 70 11.37 -12.60 8.57
C LYS A 70 10.23 -11.89 9.30
N VAL A 71 8.99 -12.07 8.83
CA VAL A 71 7.81 -11.51 9.47
C VAL A 71 7.65 -12.06 10.87
N LYS A 72 7.78 -13.38 11.03
CA LYS A 72 7.67 -14.03 12.35
C LYS A 72 8.75 -13.54 13.31
N ALA A 73 9.98 -13.40 12.81
CA ALA A 73 11.09 -12.91 13.64
C ALA A 73 10.88 -11.48 14.10
N LEU A 74 10.34 -10.62 13.22
CA LEU A 74 10.13 -9.20 13.51
C LEU A 74 8.90 -8.96 14.39
N PHE A 75 7.79 -9.62 14.08
CA PHE A 75 6.49 -9.37 14.73
C PHE A 75 6.11 -10.39 15.80
N GLY A 76 6.84 -11.49 15.91
CA GLY A 76 6.60 -12.52 16.93
C GLY A 76 5.45 -13.48 16.61
N GLY A 77 4.96 -13.50 15.38
CA GLY A 77 3.86 -14.38 14.98
C GLY A 77 3.78 -14.60 13.49
N LYS A 78 3.02 -15.61 13.08
CA LYS A 78 2.79 -15.90 11.67
C LYS A 78 1.84 -14.85 11.06
N PRO A 79 2.15 -14.32 9.86
CA PRO A 79 1.22 -13.43 9.18
C PRO A 79 0.10 -14.24 8.53
N LYS A 80 -1.10 -13.65 8.54
CA LYS A 80 -2.26 -14.18 7.84
C LYS A 80 -2.92 -13.04 7.08
N MET A 81 -3.15 -13.22 5.79
CA MET A 81 -3.84 -12.20 5.00
C MET A 81 -5.26 -12.01 5.53
N LEU A 82 -5.72 -10.77 5.60
CA LEU A 82 -7.10 -10.48 5.94
C LEU A 82 -8.04 -11.02 4.86
N GLY A 83 -9.21 -11.48 5.28
CA GLY A 83 -10.27 -11.83 4.33
C GLY A 83 -10.74 -10.61 3.55
N LEU A 84 -11.30 -10.84 2.35
CA LEU A 84 -11.74 -9.75 1.47
C LEU A 84 -12.73 -8.80 2.15
N ASP A 85 -13.67 -9.35 2.92
CA ASP A 85 -14.67 -8.56 3.63
C ASP A 85 -14.04 -7.69 4.73
N GLU A 86 -13.05 -8.25 5.43
CA GLU A 86 -12.35 -7.53 6.49
C GLU A 86 -11.52 -6.37 5.96
N VAL A 87 -10.89 -6.56 4.81
CA VAL A 87 -10.05 -5.52 4.20
C VAL A 87 -10.85 -4.26 3.96
N ALA A 88 -11.99 -4.36 3.30
CA ALA A 88 -12.84 -3.20 2.99
C ALA A 88 -13.39 -2.56 4.26
N GLU A 89 -13.82 -3.36 5.22
CA GLU A 89 -14.39 -2.87 6.47
C GLU A 89 -13.38 -2.12 7.32
N ILE A 90 -12.17 -2.65 7.44
CA ILE A 90 -11.12 -2.10 8.32
C ILE A 90 -10.40 -0.92 7.66
N THR A 91 -9.99 -1.07 6.41
CA THR A 91 -9.21 -0.02 5.71
C THR A 91 -10.07 1.08 5.11
N GLY A 92 -11.33 0.77 4.78
CA GLY A 92 -12.19 1.67 4.02
C GLY A 92 -11.88 1.67 2.52
N HIS A 93 -11.00 0.80 2.06
CA HIS A 93 -10.62 0.68 0.65
C HIS A 93 -11.09 -0.64 0.07
N GLU A 94 -11.55 -0.61 -1.18
CA GLU A 94 -11.93 -1.84 -1.87
C GLU A 94 -10.70 -2.69 -2.18
N VAL A 95 -10.89 -4.01 -2.29
CA VAL A 95 -9.84 -4.93 -2.69
C VAL A 95 -9.34 -4.53 -4.09
N GLY A 96 -8.02 -4.48 -4.24
CA GLY A 96 -7.40 -3.97 -5.47
C GLY A 96 -7.11 -2.48 -5.46
N GLY A 97 -7.63 -1.75 -4.46
CA GLY A 97 -7.35 -0.32 -4.26
C GLY A 97 -6.75 0.00 -2.91
N VAL A 98 -6.41 -1.03 -2.12
CA VAL A 98 -5.87 -0.84 -0.78
C VAL A 98 -4.55 -0.09 -0.82
N CYS A 99 -4.44 0.93 0.02
CA CYS A 99 -3.25 1.75 0.16
C CYS A 99 -3.16 2.25 1.61
N PRO A 100 -2.03 2.81 2.03
CA PRO A 100 -1.89 3.29 3.41
C PRO A 100 -2.47 4.68 3.64
N PHE A 101 -3.09 5.30 2.64
CA PHE A 101 -3.60 6.67 2.71
C PHE A 101 -5.09 6.71 3.05
N GLY A 102 -5.50 7.67 3.87
CA GLY A 102 -6.90 7.92 4.13
C GLY A 102 -7.64 6.73 4.73
N LEU A 103 -7.02 6.00 5.63
CA LEU A 103 -7.61 4.81 6.26
C LEU A 103 -8.81 5.16 7.12
N LYS A 104 -9.84 4.31 7.04
CA LYS A 104 -11.02 4.42 7.90
C LYS A 104 -10.67 4.17 9.36
N THR A 105 -9.80 3.19 9.62
CA THR A 105 -9.33 2.83 10.95
C THR A 105 -7.82 3.04 11.00
N PRO A 106 -7.28 3.75 12.01
CA PRO A 106 -5.83 3.89 12.14
C PRO A 106 -5.18 2.52 12.34
N LEU A 107 -4.17 2.21 11.54
CA LEU A 107 -3.41 0.95 11.59
C LEU A 107 -1.93 1.24 11.58
N PRO A 108 -1.11 0.40 12.24
CA PRO A 108 0.34 0.48 12.05
C PRO A 108 0.70 0.19 10.61
N ILE A 109 1.58 1.03 10.04
CA ILE A 109 2.01 0.92 8.65
C ILE A 109 3.52 0.71 8.63
N TYR A 110 3.96 -0.24 7.83
CA TYR A 110 5.37 -0.56 7.62
C TYR A 110 5.69 -0.50 6.15
N CYS A 111 6.89 0.00 5.83
CA CYS A 111 7.39 0.01 4.46
C CYS A 111 8.58 -0.94 4.38
N ASP A 112 8.50 -1.89 3.45
CA ASP A 112 9.62 -2.80 3.23
C ASP A 112 10.75 -2.11 2.47
N VAL A 113 11.98 -2.45 2.81
CA VAL A 113 13.18 -1.85 2.20
C VAL A 113 13.30 -2.10 0.70
N SER A 114 12.54 -3.05 0.15
CA SER A 114 12.48 -3.28 -1.30
C SER A 114 12.06 -2.03 -2.07
N LEU A 115 11.27 -1.15 -1.46
CA LEU A 115 10.84 0.11 -2.08
C LEU A 115 12.00 1.07 -2.33
N LYS A 116 13.06 0.95 -1.55
CA LYS A 116 14.22 1.87 -1.64
C LYS A 116 15.06 1.67 -2.91
N ALA A 117 14.79 0.61 -3.68
CA ALA A 117 15.46 0.39 -4.96
C ALA A 117 15.07 1.43 -6.02
N PHE A 118 14.00 2.20 -5.78
CA PHE A 118 13.44 3.13 -6.76
C PHE A 118 13.38 4.55 -6.19
N ASP A 119 13.48 5.52 -7.10
CA ASP A 119 13.30 6.94 -6.75
C ASP A 119 11.82 7.32 -6.66
N GLU A 120 10.96 6.58 -7.37
CA GLU A 120 9.51 6.78 -7.36
C GLU A 120 8.80 5.44 -7.46
N VAL A 121 7.73 5.28 -6.68
CA VAL A 121 6.87 4.10 -6.69
C VAL A 121 5.41 4.52 -6.92
N VAL A 122 4.57 3.55 -7.27
CA VAL A 122 3.18 3.80 -7.67
C VAL A 122 2.25 2.95 -6.79
N PRO A 123 1.80 3.47 -5.65
CA PRO A 123 0.77 2.81 -4.85
C PRO A 123 -0.62 3.10 -5.38
N ALA A 124 -1.56 2.18 -5.14
CA ALA A 124 -2.97 2.41 -5.39
C ALA A 124 -3.49 3.60 -4.56
N ALA A 125 -4.60 4.15 -4.95
CA ALA A 125 -5.17 5.34 -4.31
C ALA A 125 -6.64 5.14 -3.92
N GLY A 126 -7.00 3.97 -3.43
CA GLY A 126 -8.30 3.70 -2.85
C GLY A 126 -9.34 3.11 -3.81
N SER A 127 -9.00 2.92 -5.07
CA SER A 127 -9.89 2.28 -6.05
C SER A 127 -9.09 1.43 -7.02
N THR A 128 -9.80 0.60 -7.80
CA THR A 128 -9.17 -0.25 -8.82
C THR A 128 -8.75 0.52 -10.08
N HIS A 129 -8.93 1.83 -10.10
CA HIS A 129 -8.65 2.70 -11.26
C HIS A 129 -7.89 3.96 -10.85
N SER A 130 -7.18 3.94 -9.74
CA SER A 130 -6.46 5.12 -9.25
C SER A 130 -5.13 4.78 -8.60
N ALA A 131 -4.21 5.71 -8.66
CA ALA A 131 -2.87 5.59 -8.09
C ALA A 131 -2.28 6.97 -7.83
N VAL A 132 -1.16 7.00 -7.11
CA VAL A 132 -0.31 8.18 -7.00
C VAL A 132 1.11 7.80 -7.37
N ARG A 133 1.94 8.79 -7.72
CA ARG A 133 3.38 8.61 -7.92
C ARG A 133 4.07 9.34 -6.79
N ILE A 134 4.94 8.64 -6.07
CA ILE A 134 5.53 9.18 -4.84
C ILE A 134 6.90 8.56 -4.57
N ALA A 135 7.82 9.36 -4.04
CA ALA A 135 9.10 8.84 -3.57
C ALA A 135 8.88 7.96 -2.32
N PRO A 136 9.57 6.81 -2.21
CA PRO A 136 9.39 5.92 -1.06
C PRO A 136 9.59 6.59 0.30
N SER A 137 10.60 7.44 0.44
CA SER A 137 10.85 8.16 1.69
C SER A 137 9.68 9.07 2.07
N ARG A 138 9.10 9.74 1.07
CA ARG A 138 7.97 10.63 1.30
C ARG A 138 6.71 9.86 1.68
N LEU A 139 6.49 8.70 1.01
CA LEU A 139 5.39 7.81 1.37
C LEU A 139 5.47 7.41 2.85
N ALA A 140 6.64 6.94 3.28
CA ALA A 140 6.84 6.53 4.66
C ALA A 140 6.61 7.68 5.65
N GLU A 141 7.08 8.89 5.34
CA GLU A 141 6.86 10.06 6.19
C GLU A 141 5.38 10.42 6.30
N LEU A 142 4.68 10.47 5.17
CA LEU A 142 3.27 10.88 5.13
C LEU A 142 2.36 9.98 5.96
N VAL A 143 2.65 8.69 6.01
CA VAL A 143 1.83 7.72 6.73
C VAL A 143 2.47 7.27 8.05
N ASN A 144 3.57 7.89 8.42
CA ASN A 144 4.31 7.59 9.64
C ASN A 144 4.69 6.10 9.71
N ALA A 145 5.15 5.56 8.60
CA ALA A 145 5.52 4.16 8.50
C ALA A 145 6.91 3.90 9.09
N GLU A 146 7.09 2.70 9.62
CA GLU A 146 8.39 2.20 10.04
C GLU A 146 8.97 1.35 8.92
N TRP A 147 10.27 1.51 8.65
CA TRP A 147 10.97 0.69 7.65
C TRP A 147 11.30 -0.68 8.22
N VAL A 148 11.05 -1.73 7.42
CA VAL A 148 11.29 -3.12 7.81
C VAL A 148 11.92 -3.88 6.65
N ASP A 149 12.49 -5.04 6.96
CA ASP A 149 13.02 -5.97 5.97
C ASP A 149 12.31 -7.31 6.15
N VAL A 150 11.25 -7.53 5.38
CA VAL A 150 10.38 -8.71 5.50
C VAL A 150 10.17 -9.44 4.16
N CYS A 151 10.90 -9.05 3.13
CA CYS A 151 10.83 -9.71 1.82
C CYS A 151 12.12 -10.45 1.46
#